data_2c81627c8a0b06c4a9eac636597a7e27
#
_entry.id   2c81627c8a0b06c4a9eac636597a7e27
#
_cell.length_a   1.000
_cell.length_b   1.000
_cell.length_c   1.000
_cell.angle_alpha   90.00
_cell.angle_beta   90.00
_cell.angle_gamma   90.00
#
_symmetry.space_group_name_H-M   'P 1'
#
loop_
_entity.id
_entity.type
_entity.pdbx_description
1 polymer ?
#
loop_
_entity_poly.entity_id
_entity_poly.type
_entity_poly.pdbx_seq_one_letter_code
_entity_poly.pdbx_strand_id
1 'polypeptide(L)'
;LWLTAGDTQYRVKHAQSISITPVVFGIRQGLAEELGFVGTEVSVSDLLSAIQSGKLNFCMTSATQSNSGCSAYIGFLYALLGNPDVITSESLQTPGLSEQITQLLSGVDRSSGSSDWLKDLFLTGGYDAMVNYECLIISANQELEARGEETLYAVYPYDGLSIADSPLGYVDNGDTEKEQAFLDLQEYLLSDEVQNEIQRTGRRTGYEGVSEENRDVFRTDWGIQPDRVLSPIRMPSTGVLMEGLNLYQTEFRKPSLTVYCLDYSGSMEGTGREQMVEAMSQILIQENAEKNLLQASEHEVNI
;
A
#
# COMPACT_ATOMS: atom_id res chain seq x y z
N LEU A 1 9.79 -8.55 -3.05
CA LEU A 1 10.56 -7.92 -4.15
C LEU A 1 11.90 -7.36 -3.65
N TRP A 2 11.90 -6.61 -2.55
CA TRP A 2 13.14 -6.06 -1.97
C TRP A 2 14.08 -7.14 -1.45
N LEU A 3 13.56 -8.18 -0.83
CA LEU A 3 14.35 -9.31 -0.32
C LEU A 3 15.07 -10.05 -1.44
N THR A 4 14.41 -10.25 -2.58
CA THR A 4 15.00 -10.98 -3.72
C THR A 4 15.83 -10.09 -4.64
N ALA A 5 15.45 -8.82 -4.83
CA ALA A 5 16.21 -7.89 -5.68
C ALA A 5 17.54 -7.46 -5.07
N GLY A 6 17.65 -7.39 -3.73
CA GLY A 6 18.88 -7.10 -3.00
C GLY A 6 19.75 -8.34 -2.71
N ASP A 7 19.23 -9.55 -2.96
CA ASP A 7 19.94 -10.80 -2.68
C ASP A 7 20.89 -11.21 -3.83
N THR A 8 22.02 -10.53 -3.94
CA THR A 8 23.07 -10.86 -4.93
C THR A 8 23.75 -12.22 -4.67
N GLN A 9 23.52 -12.84 -3.52
CA GLN A 9 24.10 -14.13 -3.12
C GLN A 9 23.09 -15.27 -3.16
N TYR A 10 21.87 -15.01 -3.62
CA TYR A 10 20.77 -16.00 -3.68
C TYR A 10 20.51 -16.70 -2.34
N ARG A 11 20.57 -15.94 -1.24
CA ARG A 11 20.34 -16.46 0.11
C ARG A 11 18.88 -16.76 0.42
N VAL A 12 17.97 -16.13 -0.30
CA VAL A 12 16.52 -16.40 -0.13
C VAL A 12 16.15 -17.60 -0.98
N LYS A 13 15.78 -18.69 -0.31
CA LYS A 13 15.34 -19.95 -0.92
C LYS A 13 13.87 -20.24 -0.58
N HIS A 14 13.25 -21.14 -1.32
CA HIS A 14 11.92 -21.68 -1.04
C HIS A 14 10.84 -20.59 -0.85
N ALA A 15 10.97 -19.44 -1.52
CA ALA A 15 9.98 -18.38 -1.41
C ALA A 15 8.66 -18.79 -2.05
N GLN A 16 7.58 -18.83 -1.25
CA GLN A 16 6.22 -19.09 -1.71
C GLN A 16 5.26 -18.09 -1.08
N SER A 17 4.23 -17.69 -1.83
CA SER A 17 3.15 -16.86 -1.29
C SER A 17 2.28 -17.68 -0.34
N ILE A 18 2.03 -17.17 0.84
CA ILE A 18 1.12 -17.77 1.82
C ILE A 18 -0.24 -17.07 1.87
N SER A 19 -0.30 -15.84 1.41
CA SER A 19 -1.55 -15.08 1.29
C SER A 19 -1.35 -13.89 0.36
N ILE A 20 -2.47 -13.39 -0.17
CA ILE A 20 -2.51 -12.17 -0.98
C ILE A 20 -3.62 -11.24 -0.47
N THR A 21 -3.52 -9.97 -0.81
CA THR A 21 -4.58 -9.00 -0.55
C THR A 21 -4.57 -7.91 -1.62
N PRO A 22 -5.71 -7.61 -2.27
CA PRO A 22 -5.78 -6.48 -3.18
C PRO A 22 -5.73 -5.16 -2.40
N VAL A 23 -5.21 -4.12 -3.06
CA VAL A 23 -5.22 -2.75 -2.55
C VAL A 23 -6.45 -2.05 -3.14
N VAL A 24 -7.35 -1.61 -2.27
CA VAL A 24 -8.66 -1.09 -2.66
C VAL A 24 -8.92 0.26 -2.00
N PHE A 25 -9.92 1.00 -2.52
CA PHE A 25 -10.49 2.13 -1.81
C PHE A 25 -11.59 1.64 -0.88
N GLY A 26 -11.50 1.97 0.41
CA GLY A 26 -12.63 1.90 1.33
C GLY A 26 -13.24 3.30 1.44
N ILE A 27 -14.45 3.49 0.95
CA ILE A 27 -15.15 4.78 0.93
C ILE A 27 -16.36 4.66 1.84
N ARG A 28 -16.68 5.69 2.66
CA ARG A 28 -17.90 5.71 3.47
C ARG A 28 -19.09 5.33 2.60
N GLN A 29 -19.96 4.46 3.12
CA GLN A 29 -21.07 3.87 2.34
C GLN A 29 -21.94 4.93 1.67
N GLY A 30 -22.38 5.95 2.40
CA GLY A 30 -23.21 7.03 1.87
C GLY A 30 -22.50 7.85 0.79
N LEU A 31 -21.18 8.09 0.94
CA LEU A 31 -20.39 8.77 -0.09
C LEU A 31 -20.24 7.88 -1.34
N ALA A 32 -19.99 6.57 -1.17
CA ALA A 32 -19.91 5.65 -2.31
C ALA A 32 -21.25 5.59 -3.09
N GLU A 33 -22.38 5.66 -2.39
CA GLU A 33 -23.73 5.78 -3.00
C GLU A 33 -23.88 7.10 -3.76
N GLU A 34 -23.53 8.25 -3.15
CA GLU A 34 -23.57 9.57 -3.78
C GLU A 34 -22.73 9.65 -5.05
N LEU A 35 -21.55 9.03 -5.02
CA LEU A 35 -20.63 8.97 -6.17
C LEU A 35 -21.10 7.99 -7.26
N GLY A 36 -22.11 7.14 -6.98
CA GLY A 36 -22.60 6.13 -7.90
C GLY A 36 -21.65 4.92 -8.05
N PHE A 37 -20.80 4.67 -7.06
CA PHE A 37 -19.82 3.60 -7.09
C PHE A 37 -20.34 2.25 -6.58
N VAL A 38 -21.47 2.26 -5.87
CA VAL A 38 -22.10 1.04 -5.35
C VAL A 38 -22.66 0.18 -6.49
N GLY A 39 -22.18 -1.06 -6.59
CA GLY A 39 -22.64 -2.01 -7.61
C GLY A 39 -22.18 -1.71 -9.04
N THR A 40 -21.23 -0.80 -9.22
CA THR A 40 -20.69 -0.43 -10.54
C THR A 40 -19.19 -0.77 -10.65
N GLU A 41 -18.71 -0.94 -11.86
CA GLU A 41 -17.27 -0.99 -12.13
C GLU A 41 -16.71 0.44 -12.14
N VAL A 42 -15.68 0.67 -11.33
CA VAL A 42 -15.06 1.99 -11.15
C VAL A 42 -13.64 1.95 -11.70
N SER A 43 -13.28 2.95 -12.49
CA SER A 43 -11.91 3.16 -12.99
C SER A 43 -11.14 4.14 -12.10
N VAL A 44 -9.81 4.18 -12.28
CA VAL A 44 -8.98 5.24 -11.67
C VAL A 44 -9.38 6.62 -12.21
N SER A 45 -9.86 6.72 -13.45
CA SER A 45 -10.36 7.97 -14.02
C SER A 45 -11.66 8.44 -13.36
N ASP A 46 -12.56 7.53 -12.93
CA ASP A 46 -13.75 7.89 -12.17
C ASP A 46 -13.39 8.44 -10.79
N LEU A 47 -12.43 7.80 -10.13
CA LEU A 47 -11.87 8.28 -8.85
C LEU A 47 -11.23 9.67 -9.02
N LEU A 48 -10.42 9.86 -10.06
CA LEU A 48 -9.82 11.15 -10.39
C LEU A 48 -10.89 12.24 -10.60
N SER A 49 -11.96 11.91 -11.31
CA SER A 49 -13.09 12.84 -11.54
C SER A 49 -13.79 13.22 -10.23
N ALA A 50 -13.98 12.27 -9.32
CA ALA A 50 -14.55 12.53 -8.00
C ALA A 50 -13.65 13.44 -7.16
N ILE A 51 -12.33 13.24 -7.23
CA ILE A 51 -11.32 14.09 -6.55
C ILE A 51 -11.32 15.49 -7.15
N GLN A 52 -11.26 15.63 -8.47
CA GLN A 52 -11.29 16.92 -9.17
C GLN A 52 -12.54 17.75 -8.88
N SER A 53 -13.68 17.08 -8.69
CA SER A 53 -14.94 17.74 -8.29
C SER A 53 -14.98 18.12 -6.80
N GLY A 54 -13.95 17.79 -6.02
CA GLY A 54 -13.89 18.05 -4.58
C GLY A 54 -14.82 17.17 -3.75
N LYS A 55 -15.36 16.09 -4.33
CA LYS A 55 -16.28 15.18 -3.65
C LYS A 55 -15.58 14.03 -2.93
N LEU A 56 -14.36 13.67 -3.33
CA LEU A 56 -13.60 12.57 -2.75
C LEU A 56 -12.24 13.05 -2.29
N ASN A 57 -11.96 12.86 -1.01
CA ASN A 57 -10.64 12.89 -0.43
C ASN A 57 -10.39 11.57 0.29
N PHE A 58 -9.13 11.19 0.46
CA PHE A 58 -8.81 9.90 1.06
C PHE A 58 -7.50 9.92 1.85
N CYS A 59 -7.34 8.98 2.77
CA CYS A 59 -6.09 8.69 3.42
C CYS A 59 -5.34 7.60 2.64
N MET A 60 -4.02 7.69 2.54
CA MET A 60 -3.18 6.71 1.87
C MET A 60 -1.82 6.62 2.56
N THR A 61 -1.21 5.43 2.63
CA THR A 61 0.17 5.34 3.10
C THR A 61 1.14 5.94 2.07
N SER A 62 2.30 6.41 2.55
CA SER A 62 3.35 6.88 1.66
C SER A 62 3.84 5.76 0.74
N ALA A 63 3.95 6.03 -0.55
CA ALA A 63 4.45 5.05 -1.52
C ALA A 63 5.91 4.66 -1.30
N THR A 64 6.70 5.51 -0.62
CA THR A 64 8.11 5.23 -0.31
C THR A 64 8.32 4.55 1.03
N GLN A 65 7.30 4.50 1.90
CA GLN A 65 7.43 3.98 3.26
C GLN A 65 6.58 2.72 3.53
N SER A 66 5.55 2.47 2.71
CA SER A 66 4.63 1.35 2.90
C SER A 66 4.32 0.64 1.59
N ASN A 67 4.22 -0.69 1.66
CA ASN A 67 3.91 -1.50 0.50
C ASN A 67 2.50 -1.23 -0.05
N SER A 68 1.49 -0.94 0.80
CA SER A 68 0.14 -0.60 0.32
C SER A 68 0.13 0.69 -0.50
N GLY A 69 0.87 1.71 -0.05
CA GLY A 69 1.02 2.97 -0.79
C GLY A 69 1.79 2.79 -2.10
N CYS A 70 2.89 2.05 -2.07
CA CYS A 70 3.65 1.70 -3.28
C CYS A 70 2.77 0.96 -4.30
N SER A 71 2.05 -0.06 -3.84
CA SER A 71 1.17 -0.87 -4.69
C SER A 71 0.03 -0.04 -5.28
N ALA A 72 -0.64 0.81 -4.48
CA ALA A 72 -1.67 1.71 -4.97
C ALA A 72 -1.11 2.68 -6.03
N TYR A 73 0.01 3.33 -5.74
CA TYR A 73 0.64 4.27 -6.65
C TYR A 73 1.02 3.63 -7.99
N ILE A 74 1.61 2.44 -7.97
CA ILE A 74 1.92 1.69 -9.21
C ILE A 74 0.63 1.34 -9.96
N GLY A 75 -0.44 0.93 -9.26
CA GLY A 75 -1.75 0.69 -9.86
C GLY A 75 -2.31 1.94 -10.55
N PHE A 76 -2.20 3.10 -9.93
CA PHE A 76 -2.62 4.38 -10.52
C PHE A 76 -1.83 4.70 -11.79
N LEU A 77 -0.50 4.51 -11.77
CA LEU A 77 0.33 4.70 -12.96
C LEU A 77 -0.08 3.77 -14.09
N TYR A 78 -0.35 2.48 -13.80
CA TYR A 78 -0.83 1.54 -14.80
C TYR A 78 -2.13 2.00 -15.46
N ALA A 79 -3.11 2.38 -14.66
CA ALA A 79 -4.41 2.85 -15.17
C ALA A 79 -4.26 4.12 -16.02
N LEU A 80 -3.53 5.12 -15.53
CA LEU A 80 -3.33 6.39 -16.22
C LEU A 80 -2.51 6.25 -17.51
N LEU A 81 -1.69 5.22 -17.63
CA LEU A 81 -0.94 4.85 -18.83
C LEU A 81 -1.73 3.95 -19.80
N GLY A 82 -3.00 3.63 -19.50
CA GLY A 82 -3.84 2.77 -20.35
C GLY A 82 -3.49 1.29 -20.26
N ASN A 83 -3.00 0.82 -19.13
CA ASN A 83 -2.65 -0.57 -18.83
C ASN A 83 -1.63 -1.17 -19.81
N PRO A 84 -0.42 -0.64 -19.90
CA PRO A 84 0.64 -1.23 -20.70
C PRO A 84 1.02 -2.62 -20.14
N ASP A 85 1.61 -3.48 -20.95
CA ASP A 85 2.11 -4.79 -20.49
C ASP A 85 3.09 -4.66 -19.34
N VAL A 86 3.92 -3.60 -19.35
CA VAL A 86 4.84 -3.23 -18.26
C VAL A 86 5.17 -1.74 -18.35
N ILE A 87 5.26 -1.06 -17.20
CA ILE A 87 5.74 0.32 -17.14
C ILE A 87 7.25 0.35 -17.40
N THR A 88 7.69 1.28 -18.24
CA THR A 88 9.10 1.55 -18.57
C THR A 88 9.47 2.98 -18.16
N SER A 89 10.77 3.32 -18.15
CA SER A 89 11.21 4.70 -17.93
C SER A 89 10.63 5.68 -18.96
N GLU A 90 10.46 5.23 -20.20
CA GLU A 90 9.83 6.03 -21.25
C GLU A 90 8.33 6.25 -20.97
N SER A 91 7.63 5.25 -20.44
CA SER A 91 6.23 5.38 -20.03
C SER A 91 6.05 6.46 -18.96
N LEU A 92 6.98 6.58 -18.01
CA LEU A 92 6.93 7.59 -16.95
C LEU A 92 7.07 9.03 -17.48
N GLN A 93 7.56 9.20 -18.71
CA GLN A 93 7.69 10.49 -19.39
C GLN A 93 6.51 10.81 -20.31
N THR A 94 5.43 10.00 -20.28
CA THR A 94 4.25 10.20 -21.12
C THR A 94 3.62 11.57 -20.87
N PRO A 95 3.39 12.39 -21.90
CA PRO A 95 2.76 13.70 -21.73
C PRO A 95 1.40 13.60 -21.01
N GLY A 96 1.20 14.45 -20.00
CA GLY A 96 -0.04 14.49 -19.19
C GLY A 96 -0.08 13.51 -18.03
N LEU A 97 0.82 12.53 -17.94
CA LEU A 97 0.86 11.60 -16.80
C LEU A 97 1.13 12.35 -15.48
N SER A 98 2.15 13.21 -15.47
CA SER A 98 2.52 13.99 -14.29
C SER A 98 1.34 14.82 -13.76
N GLU A 99 0.60 15.47 -14.65
CA GLU A 99 -0.57 16.26 -14.27
C GLU A 99 -1.68 15.37 -13.66
N GLN A 100 -2.02 14.26 -14.30
CA GLN A 100 -3.09 13.36 -13.86
C GLN A 100 -2.77 12.70 -12.51
N ILE A 101 -1.54 12.20 -12.34
CA ILE A 101 -1.13 11.56 -11.08
C ILE A 101 -1.03 12.57 -9.93
N THR A 102 -0.55 13.78 -10.18
CA THR A 102 -0.52 14.85 -9.19
C THR A 102 -1.93 15.26 -8.77
N GLN A 103 -2.85 15.38 -9.72
CA GLN A 103 -4.26 15.65 -9.42
C GLN A 103 -4.89 14.53 -8.59
N LEU A 104 -4.63 13.26 -8.91
CA LEU A 104 -5.14 12.12 -8.15
C LEU A 104 -4.58 12.12 -6.72
N LEU A 105 -3.27 12.31 -6.57
CA LEU A 105 -2.61 12.39 -5.26
C LEU A 105 -2.97 13.67 -4.48
N SER A 106 -3.51 14.70 -5.15
CA SER A 106 -4.04 15.88 -4.47
C SER A 106 -5.26 15.57 -3.59
N GLY A 107 -5.95 14.45 -3.82
CA GLY A 107 -7.02 13.93 -2.96
C GLY A 107 -6.53 13.32 -1.65
N VAL A 108 -5.23 13.14 -1.45
CA VAL A 108 -4.69 12.58 -0.20
C VAL A 108 -4.76 13.62 0.92
N ASP A 109 -5.61 13.39 1.92
CA ASP A 109 -5.75 14.27 3.08
C ASP A 109 -4.69 14.01 4.14
N ARG A 110 -4.40 12.74 4.39
CA ARG A 110 -3.41 12.29 5.37
C ARG A 110 -2.64 11.09 4.85
N SER A 111 -1.40 11.02 5.26
CA SER A 111 -0.51 9.90 4.95
C SER A 111 0.06 9.29 6.22
N SER A 112 0.32 7.99 6.17
CA SER A 112 0.97 7.21 7.23
C SER A 112 2.11 6.38 6.64
N GLY A 113 3.09 6.01 7.47
CA GLY A 113 4.15 5.07 7.09
C GLY A 113 3.77 3.60 7.24
N SER A 114 2.58 3.28 7.76
CA SER A 114 2.11 1.92 7.99
C SER A 114 0.63 1.78 7.65
N SER A 115 0.26 0.64 7.05
CA SER A 115 -1.10 0.32 6.66
C SER A 115 -2.03 0.16 7.88
N ASP A 116 -1.54 -0.45 8.96
CA ASP A 116 -2.31 -0.59 10.21
C ASP A 116 -2.51 0.76 10.88
N TRP A 117 -1.46 1.57 11.00
CA TRP A 117 -1.59 2.92 11.54
C TRP A 117 -2.49 3.82 10.69
N LEU A 118 -2.55 3.59 9.37
CA LEU A 118 -3.51 4.30 8.50
C LEU A 118 -4.95 3.91 8.85
N LYS A 119 -5.21 2.61 9.08
CA LYS A 119 -6.52 2.13 9.54
C LYS A 119 -6.88 2.77 10.90
N ASP A 120 -5.96 2.76 11.86
CA ASP A 120 -6.19 3.34 13.17
C ASP A 120 -6.44 4.86 13.09
N LEU A 121 -5.67 5.58 12.27
CA LEU A 121 -5.90 6.99 11.98
C LEU A 121 -7.29 7.23 11.39
N PHE A 122 -7.69 6.43 10.39
CA PHE A 122 -9.04 6.52 9.80
C PHE A 122 -10.13 6.33 10.86
N LEU A 123 -9.97 5.38 11.75
CA LEU A 123 -10.91 5.07 12.83
C LEU A 123 -10.98 6.14 13.94
N THR A 124 -10.08 7.13 13.97
CA THR A 124 -10.23 8.30 14.84
C THR A 124 -11.37 9.23 14.40
N GLY A 125 -11.86 9.06 13.15
CA GLY A 125 -12.96 9.80 12.55
C GLY A 125 -12.53 11.03 11.75
N GLY A 126 -13.48 11.57 11.00
CA GLY A 126 -13.29 12.79 10.20
C GLY A 126 -12.71 12.55 8.81
N TYR A 127 -12.66 11.30 8.35
CA TYR A 127 -12.19 10.92 7.01
C TYR A 127 -13.28 10.17 6.24
N ASP A 128 -13.35 10.41 4.94
CA ASP A 128 -14.38 9.84 4.06
C ASP A 128 -13.93 8.55 3.38
N ALA A 129 -12.64 8.41 3.12
CA ALA A 129 -12.08 7.25 2.44
C ALA A 129 -10.64 6.95 2.85
N MET A 130 -10.20 5.71 2.64
CA MET A 130 -8.80 5.32 2.69
C MET A 130 -8.46 4.32 1.58
N VAL A 131 -7.22 4.40 1.08
CA VAL A 131 -6.62 3.37 0.23
C VAL A 131 -5.81 2.44 1.11
N ASN A 132 -6.20 1.17 1.16
CA ASN A 132 -5.55 0.19 2.01
C ASN A 132 -5.76 -1.24 1.47
N TYR A 133 -5.17 -2.21 2.13
CA TYR A 133 -5.42 -3.62 1.85
C TYR A 133 -6.89 -3.99 2.12
N GLU A 134 -7.47 -4.83 1.27
CA GLU A 134 -8.83 -5.38 1.46
C GLU A 134 -9.02 -5.92 2.88
N CYS A 135 -8.06 -6.69 3.39
CA CYS A 135 -8.15 -7.24 4.75
C CYS A 135 -8.22 -6.16 5.84
N LEU A 136 -7.61 -4.99 5.63
CA LEU A 136 -7.70 -3.87 6.57
C LEU A 136 -8.98 -3.05 6.41
N ILE A 137 -9.58 -3.01 5.20
CA ILE A 137 -10.93 -2.48 5.01
C ILE A 137 -11.95 -3.38 5.73
N ILE A 138 -11.83 -4.71 5.60
CA ILE A 138 -12.66 -5.67 6.34
C ILE A 138 -12.52 -5.46 7.86
N SER A 139 -11.28 -5.39 8.37
CA SER A 139 -11.01 -5.14 9.79
C SER A 139 -11.58 -3.81 10.27
N ALA A 140 -11.43 -2.73 9.49
CA ALA A 140 -12.01 -1.43 9.82
C ALA A 140 -13.55 -1.50 9.90
N ASN A 141 -14.19 -2.20 8.96
CA ASN A 141 -15.63 -2.36 8.93
C ASN A 141 -16.16 -3.15 10.13
N GLN A 142 -15.46 -4.20 10.54
CA GLN A 142 -15.80 -4.94 11.76
C GLN A 142 -15.76 -4.03 13.00
N GLU A 143 -14.76 -3.15 13.11
CA GLU A 143 -14.65 -2.19 14.21
C GLU A 143 -15.72 -1.09 14.14
N LEU A 144 -15.99 -0.54 12.95
CA LEU A 144 -17.02 0.48 12.74
C LEU A 144 -18.41 -0.06 13.07
N GLU A 145 -18.73 -1.26 12.59
CA GLU A 145 -20.02 -1.92 12.88
C GLU A 145 -20.19 -2.18 14.38
N ALA A 146 -19.11 -2.64 15.06
CA ALA A 146 -19.13 -2.85 16.52
C ALA A 146 -19.37 -1.56 17.31
N ARG A 147 -19.00 -0.39 16.75
CA ARG A 147 -19.24 0.94 17.32
C ARG A 147 -20.62 1.52 16.88
N GLY A 148 -21.35 0.86 15.99
CA GLY A 148 -22.58 1.41 15.39
C GLY A 148 -22.32 2.59 14.46
N GLU A 149 -21.13 2.67 13.89
CA GLU A 149 -20.70 3.70 12.95
C GLU A 149 -20.87 3.22 11.51
N GLU A 150 -20.91 4.17 10.56
CA GLU A 150 -21.01 3.90 9.14
C GLU A 150 -19.80 3.14 8.62
N THR A 151 -20.04 2.02 7.93
CA THR A 151 -19.01 1.18 7.32
C THR A 151 -18.49 1.76 6.01
N LEU A 152 -17.41 1.17 5.50
CA LEU A 152 -16.80 1.47 4.21
C LEU A 152 -17.32 0.52 3.14
N TYR A 153 -17.56 1.05 1.95
CA TYR A 153 -17.76 0.29 0.73
C TYR A 153 -16.42 0.11 0.01
N ALA A 154 -16.04 -1.11 -0.28
CA ALA A 154 -14.79 -1.42 -0.98
C ALA A 154 -14.96 -1.22 -2.50
N VAL A 155 -14.15 -0.35 -3.07
CA VAL A 155 -14.10 -0.08 -4.51
C VAL A 155 -12.78 -0.63 -5.06
N TYR A 156 -12.88 -1.48 -6.07
CA TYR A 156 -11.76 -2.12 -6.76
C TYR A 156 -11.58 -1.45 -8.13
N PRO A 157 -10.60 -0.56 -8.31
CA PRO A 157 -10.36 0.04 -9.63
C PRO A 157 -10.04 -1.06 -10.63
N TYR A 158 -10.89 -1.25 -11.64
CA TYR A 158 -10.73 -2.39 -12.56
C TYR A 158 -9.50 -2.27 -13.46
N ASP A 159 -9.02 -1.05 -13.67
CA ASP A 159 -7.89 -0.68 -14.52
C ASP A 159 -6.59 -0.42 -13.75
N GLY A 160 -6.61 -0.39 -12.43
CA GLY A 160 -5.44 -0.08 -11.59
C GLY A 160 -5.35 -0.92 -10.31
N LEU A 161 -5.92 -2.12 -10.31
CA LEU A 161 -5.94 -2.97 -9.13
C LEU A 161 -4.58 -3.64 -8.90
N SER A 162 -3.89 -3.21 -7.84
CA SER A 162 -2.68 -3.88 -7.37
C SER A 162 -3.01 -4.95 -6.34
N ILE A 163 -2.25 -6.03 -6.35
CA ILE A 163 -2.37 -7.15 -5.41
C ILE A 163 -1.06 -7.26 -4.66
N ALA A 164 -1.13 -7.13 -3.35
CA ALA A 164 0.01 -7.36 -2.48
C ALA A 164 0.14 -8.85 -2.18
N ASP A 165 1.36 -9.34 -2.25
CA ASP A 165 1.75 -10.71 -1.96
C ASP A 165 2.46 -10.77 -0.61
N SER A 166 2.25 -11.87 0.13
CA SER A 166 2.91 -12.17 1.40
C SER A 166 3.83 -13.38 1.22
N PRO A 167 5.01 -13.22 0.60
CA PRO A 167 5.92 -14.32 0.38
C PRO A 167 6.61 -14.73 1.69
N LEU A 168 6.62 -16.04 1.96
CA LEU A 168 7.43 -16.67 2.99
C LEU A 168 8.67 -17.27 2.34
N GLY A 169 9.86 -16.80 2.71
CA GLY A 169 11.13 -17.26 2.15
C GLY A 169 12.15 -17.60 3.24
N TYR A 170 12.92 -18.65 3.02
CA TYR A 170 14.02 -19.05 3.89
C TYR A 170 15.29 -18.24 3.58
N VAL A 171 15.89 -17.64 4.60
CA VAL A 171 17.21 -17.01 4.47
C VAL A 171 18.27 -18.05 4.82
N ASP A 172 18.92 -18.56 3.79
CA ASP A 172 19.94 -19.61 3.91
C ASP A 172 21.19 -19.10 4.66
N ASN A 173 21.50 -19.78 5.76
CA ASN A 173 22.70 -19.57 6.56
C ASN A 173 23.61 -20.80 6.62
N GLY A 174 23.35 -21.81 5.78
CA GLY A 174 24.10 -23.06 5.72
C GLY A 174 23.68 -24.11 6.75
N ASP A 175 22.59 -23.88 7.48
CA ASP A 175 22.05 -24.79 8.50
C ASP A 175 20.90 -25.64 7.91
N THR A 176 21.18 -26.89 7.58
CA THR A 176 20.22 -27.79 6.94
C THR A 176 19.08 -28.23 7.88
N GLU A 177 19.28 -28.22 9.20
CA GLU A 177 18.22 -28.56 10.16
C GLU A 177 17.20 -27.42 10.22
N LYS A 178 17.66 -26.16 10.20
CA LYS A 178 16.77 -24.99 10.12
C LYS A 178 16.05 -24.89 8.78
N GLU A 179 16.72 -25.24 7.69
CA GLU A 179 16.11 -25.28 6.37
C GLU A 179 14.97 -26.30 6.35
N GLN A 180 15.16 -27.51 6.92
CA GLN A 180 14.09 -28.51 7.00
C GLN A 180 12.95 -28.05 7.90
N ALA A 181 13.23 -27.48 9.07
CA ALA A 181 12.20 -26.96 9.95
C ALA A 181 11.38 -25.81 9.28
N PHE A 182 12.03 -24.98 8.44
CA PHE A 182 11.35 -24.00 7.65
C PHE A 182 10.42 -24.62 6.60
N LEU A 183 10.87 -25.67 5.91
CA LEU A 183 10.03 -26.38 4.92
C LEU A 183 8.80 -27.02 5.58
N ASP A 184 8.97 -27.64 6.76
CA ASP A 184 7.88 -28.21 7.53
C ASP A 184 6.87 -27.13 7.97
N LEU A 185 7.35 -25.94 8.39
CA LEU A 185 6.51 -24.80 8.70
C LEU A 185 5.77 -24.27 7.46
N GLN A 186 6.45 -24.17 6.32
CA GLN A 186 5.86 -23.71 5.07
C GLN A 186 4.77 -24.66 4.59
N GLU A 187 5.00 -25.98 4.64
CA GLU A 187 4.02 -27.00 4.32
C GLU A 187 2.78 -26.89 5.23
N TYR A 188 2.98 -26.70 6.53
CA TYR A 188 1.90 -26.48 7.49
C TYR A 188 1.08 -25.22 7.15
N LEU A 189 1.74 -24.10 6.88
CA LEU A 189 1.06 -22.84 6.53
C LEU A 189 0.32 -22.90 5.19
N LEU A 190 0.73 -23.78 4.28
CA LEU A 190 0.09 -24.02 3.00
C LEU A 190 -0.96 -25.14 3.04
N SER A 191 -1.17 -25.80 4.18
CA SER A 191 -2.23 -26.78 4.33
C SER A 191 -3.62 -26.16 4.22
N ASP A 192 -4.59 -26.91 3.72
CA ASP A 192 -5.97 -26.45 3.53
C ASP A 192 -6.58 -25.89 4.83
N GLU A 193 -6.29 -26.52 5.98
CA GLU A 193 -6.75 -26.07 7.30
C GLU A 193 -6.24 -24.66 7.61
N VAL A 194 -4.94 -24.43 7.49
CA VAL A 194 -4.33 -23.12 7.83
C VAL A 194 -4.67 -22.07 6.78
N GLN A 195 -4.75 -22.45 5.50
CA GLN A 195 -5.19 -21.53 4.44
C GLN A 195 -6.64 -21.06 4.69
N ASN A 196 -7.50 -21.92 5.20
CA ASN A 196 -8.86 -21.53 5.60
C ASN A 196 -8.84 -20.56 6.79
N GLU A 197 -8.00 -20.80 7.81
CA GLU A 197 -7.83 -19.85 8.92
C GLU A 197 -7.22 -18.50 8.48
N ILE A 198 -6.31 -18.49 7.52
CA ILE A 198 -5.78 -17.26 6.93
C ILE A 198 -6.90 -16.45 6.26
N GLN A 199 -7.82 -17.10 5.55
CA GLN A 199 -8.97 -16.41 4.97
C GLN A 199 -9.87 -15.78 6.04
N ARG A 200 -10.03 -16.37 7.21
CA ARG A 200 -10.78 -15.79 8.33
C ARG A 200 -10.19 -14.45 8.82
N THR A 201 -8.92 -14.19 8.53
CA THR A 201 -8.29 -12.88 8.80
C THR A 201 -8.59 -11.80 7.74
N GLY A 202 -9.44 -12.10 6.74
CA GLY A 202 -9.74 -11.22 5.62
C GLY A 202 -8.68 -11.22 4.52
N ARG A 203 -7.68 -12.13 4.58
CA ARG A 203 -6.68 -12.30 3.52
C ARG A 203 -7.11 -13.39 2.56
N ARG A 204 -6.79 -13.20 1.29
CA ARG A 204 -7.02 -14.24 0.27
C ARG A 204 -5.82 -15.19 0.22
N THR A 205 -6.07 -16.43 -0.10
CA THR A 205 -5.04 -17.47 -0.23
C THR A 205 -4.78 -17.87 -1.69
N GLY A 206 -5.50 -17.26 -2.62
CA GLY A 206 -5.36 -17.46 -4.04
C GLY A 206 -6.07 -16.37 -4.86
N TYR A 207 -5.91 -16.43 -6.18
CA TYR A 207 -6.48 -15.45 -7.10
C TYR A 207 -7.92 -15.77 -7.53
N GLU A 208 -8.43 -16.97 -7.20
CA GLU A 208 -9.71 -17.51 -7.72
C GLU A 208 -10.92 -17.25 -6.81
N GLY A 209 -10.80 -16.37 -5.86
CA GLY A 209 -11.88 -16.08 -4.90
C GLY A 209 -11.62 -16.68 -3.52
N VAL A 210 -12.64 -16.69 -2.68
CA VAL A 210 -12.57 -17.18 -1.29
C VAL A 210 -13.48 -18.38 -1.10
N SER A 211 -13.14 -19.21 -0.08
CA SER A 211 -13.95 -20.38 0.25
C SER A 211 -15.35 -20.00 0.71
N GLU A 212 -16.32 -20.87 0.46
CA GLU A 212 -17.72 -20.65 0.86
C GLU A 212 -17.86 -20.50 2.39
N GLU A 213 -17.00 -21.18 3.15
CA GLU A 213 -17.00 -21.16 4.61
C GLU A 213 -16.59 -19.81 5.22
N ASN A 214 -15.91 -18.95 4.44
CA ASN A 214 -15.39 -17.66 4.90
C ASN A 214 -16.11 -16.46 4.27
N ARG A 215 -17.24 -16.67 3.57
CA ARG A 215 -17.99 -15.58 2.93
C ARG A 215 -18.61 -14.61 3.93
N ASP A 216 -18.81 -15.02 5.16
CA ASP A 216 -19.23 -14.15 6.25
C ASP A 216 -18.19 -13.08 6.63
N VAL A 217 -16.91 -13.32 6.34
CA VAL A 217 -15.82 -12.35 6.49
C VAL A 217 -15.73 -11.42 5.28
N PHE A 218 -15.92 -11.97 4.06
CA PHE A 218 -15.82 -11.23 2.79
C PHE A 218 -17.20 -10.75 2.33
N ARG A 219 -17.78 -9.84 3.10
CA ARG A 219 -19.16 -9.41 2.96
C ARG A 219 -19.41 -8.53 1.73
N THR A 220 -20.37 -8.93 0.90
CA THR A 220 -20.73 -8.22 -0.33
C THR A 220 -21.45 -6.90 -0.09
N ASP A 221 -22.13 -6.73 1.04
CA ASP A 221 -22.75 -5.46 1.45
C ASP A 221 -21.71 -4.38 1.80
N TRP A 222 -20.48 -4.78 2.08
CA TRP A 222 -19.32 -3.88 2.18
C TRP A 222 -18.61 -3.63 0.84
N GLY A 223 -19.18 -4.06 -0.28
CA GLY A 223 -18.56 -3.98 -1.60
C GLY A 223 -17.43 -4.99 -1.83
N ILE A 224 -17.15 -5.86 -0.85
CA ILE A 224 -16.16 -6.92 -1.02
C ILE A 224 -16.64 -7.91 -2.08
N GLN A 225 -15.75 -8.35 -2.94
CA GLN A 225 -16.05 -9.21 -4.09
C GLN A 225 -15.43 -10.61 -3.90
N PRO A 226 -16.05 -11.51 -3.12
CA PRO A 226 -15.47 -12.81 -2.78
C PRO A 226 -15.21 -13.71 -3.99
N ASP A 227 -16.01 -13.59 -5.05
CA ASP A 227 -15.91 -14.39 -6.27
C ASP A 227 -15.00 -13.79 -7.34
N ARG A 228 -14.44 -12.59 -7.07
CA ARG A 228 -13.59 -11.90 -8.05
C ARG A 228 -12.32 -12.70 -8.31
N VAL A 229 -12.12 -13.06 -9.57
CA VAL A 229 -10.80 -13.54 -10.05
C VAL A 229 -9.87 -12.34 -10.12
N LEU A 230 -8.79 -12.40 -9.36
CA LEU A 230 -7.80 -11.35 -9.28
C LEU A 230 -6.73 -11.54 -10.34
N SER A 231 -6.39 -10.47 -11.05
CA SER A 231 -5.32 -10.47 -12.05
C SER A 231 -4.25 -9.45 -11.61
N PRO A 232 -3.06 -9.90 -11.21
CA PRO A 232 -2.01 -9.00 -10.80
C PRO A 232 -1.46 -8.20 -11.98
N ILE A 233 -1.22 -6.91 -11.76
CA ILE A 233 -0.43 -6.10 -12.70
C ILE A 233 1.02 -6.59 -12.71
N ARG A 234 1.67 -6.50 -13.85
CA ARG A 234 3.08 -6.87 -13.98
C ARG A 234 3.97 -5.79 -13.40
N MET A 235 4.68 -6.10 -12.32
CA MET A 235 5.58 -5.12 -11.71
C MET A 235 6.71 -4.69 -12.65
N PRO A 236 7.03 -3.39 -12.69
CA PRO A 236 8.14 -2.89 -13.49
C PRO A 236 9.49 -3.40 -12.93
N SER A 237 10.56 -3.23 -13.70
CA SER A 237 11.90 -3.53 -13.20
C SER A 237 12.23 -2.66 -11.96
N THR A 238 13.17 -3.13 -11.12
CA THR A 238 13.59 -2.40 -9.92
C THR A 238 14.05 -0.97 -10.23
N GLY A 239 14.77 -0.77 -11.35
CA GLY A 239 15.22 0.56 -11.76
C GLY A 239 14.05 1.50 -12.08
N VAL A 240 13.07 1.03 -12.85
CA VAL A 240 11.86 1.81 -13.19
C VAL A 240 10.99 2.05 -11.96
N LEU A 241 10.89 1.07 -11.06
CA LEU A 241 10.18 1.24 -9.79
C LEU A 241 10.83 2.36 -8.96
N MET A 242 12.16 2.35 -8.83
CA MET A 242 12.90 3.39 -8.10
C MET A 242 12.74 4.77 -8.75
N GLU A 243 12.77 4.86 -10.08
CA GLU A 243 12.49 6.10 -10.82
C GLU A 243 11.08 6.61 -10.52
N GLY A 244 10.06 5.75 -10.59
CA GLY A 244 8.68 6.10 -10.27
C GLY A 244 8.50 6.57 -8.81
N LEU A 245 9.16 5.91 -7.85
CA LEU A 245 9.14 6.31 -6.45
C LEU A 245 9.88 7.63 -6.20
N ASN A 246 10.95 7.90 -6.95
CA ASN A 246 11.61 9.19 -6.91
C ASN A 246 10.69 10.32 -7.41
N LEU A 247 10.00 10.11 -8.53
CA LEU A 247 9.01 11.07 -9.06
C LEU A 247 7.85 11.28 -8.07
N TYR A 248 7.36 10.20 -7.43
CA TYR A 248 6.37 10.34 -6.36
C TYR A 248 6.86 11.27 -5.27
N GLN A 249 8.09 11.07 -4.81
CA GLN A 249 8.67 11.82 -3.69
C GLN A 249 8.93 13.29 -4.03
N THR A 250 9.42 13.58 -5.24
CA THR A 250 9.89 14.90 -5.61
C THR A 250 8.86 15.76 -6.34
N GLU A 251 7.92 15.13 -7.07
CA GLU A 251 7.05 15.86 -7.99
C GLU A 251 5.55 15.63 -7.76
N PHE A 252 5.13 14.38 -7.48
CA PHE A 252 3.71 14.03 -7.64
C PHE A 252 2.91 14.14 -6.35
N ARG A 253 3.50 13.82 -5.18
CA ARG A 253 2.79 13.92 -3.90
C ARG A 253 2.62 15.39 -3.47
N LYS A 254 1.60 15.63 -2.65
CA LYS A 254 1.44 16.96 -2.02
C LYS A 254 2.71 17.34 -1.25
N PRO A 255 3.17 18.59 -1.38
CA PRO A 255 4.23 19.12 -0.52
C PRO A 255 3.84 19.05 0.94
N SER A 256 4.78 18.75 1.81
CA SER A 256 4.55 18.72 3.26
C SER A 256 5.21 19.90 3.97
N LEU A 257 4.63 20.26 5.11
CA LEU A 257 5.28 21.09 6.12
C LEU A 257 5.76 20.17 7.23
N THR A 258 7.06 20.02 7.39
CA THR A 258 7.66 19.15 8.41
C THR A 258 8.34 19.99 9.48
N VAL A 259 7.96 19.75 10.74
CA VAL A 259 8.59 20.39 11.90
C VAL A 259 9.37 19.32 12.68
N TYR A 260 10.69 19.51 12.77
CA TYR A 260 11.58 18.63 13.51
C TYR A 260 11.70 19.08 14.97
N CYS A 261 11.09 18.36 15.88
CA CYS A 261 11.24 18.61 17.32
C CYS A 261 12.42 17.81 17.86
N LEU A 262 13.62 18.41 17.89
CA LEU A 262 14.85 17.76 18.29
C LEU A 262 15.11 17.96 19.79
N ASP A 263 15.25 16.87 20.53
CA ASP A 263 15.56 16.90 21.96
C ASP A 263 17.08 17.04 22.18
N TYR A 264 17.48 18.21 22.72
CA TYR A 264 18.84 18.53 23.14
C TYR A 264 19.00 18.58 24.66
N SER A 265 18.06 17.99 25.42
CA SER A 265 18.14 17.93 26.88
C SER A 265 19.40 17.19 27.36
N GLY A 266 19.77 17.40 28.62
CA GLY A 266 20.97 16.79 29.20
C GLY A 266 20.97 15.24 29.18
N SER A 267 19.77 14.60 29.12
CA SER A 267 19.65 13.15 28.98
C SER A 267 20.06 12.61 27.62
N MET A 268 20.15 13.48 26.60
CA MET A 268 20.62 13.14 25.27
C MET A 268 22.15 13.27 25.09
N GLU A 269 22.87 13.70 26.15
CA GLU A 269 24.32 13.87 26.05
C GLU A 269 25.03 12.54 25.75
N GLY A 270 26.04 12.57 24.87
CA GLY A 270 26.77 11.38 24.39
C GLY A 270 26.06 10.65 23.24
N THR A 271 25.86 9.37 23.38
CA THR A 271 25.37 8.49 22.28
C THR A 271 23.99 8.90 21.75
N GLY A 272 23.09 9.40 22.58
CA GLY A 272 21.75 9.86 22.15
C GLY A 272 21.86 11.03 21.17
N ARG A 273 22.70 12.01 21.48
CA ARG A 273 22.96 13.16 20.61
C ARG A 273 23.65 12.76 19.32
N GLU A 274 24.62 11.86 19.38
CA GLU A 274 25.33 11.36 18.19
C GLU A 274 24.37 10.63 17.25
N GLN A 275 23.52 9.75 17.76
CA GLN A 275 22.50 9.05 16.98
C GLN A 275 21.48 9.99 16.37
N MET A 276 21.03 11.02 17.09
CA MET A 276 20.11 12.02 16.55
C MET A 276 20.73 12.81 15.39
N VAL A 277 21.98 13.26 15.55
CA VAL A 277 22.72 13.97 14.49
C VAL A 277 22.90 13.07 13.26
N GLU A 278 23.24 11.80 13.46
CA GLU A 278 23.36 10.83 12.37
C GLU A 278 22.02 10.62 11.68
N ALA A 279 20.92 10.43 12.41
CA ALA A 279 19.58 10.30 11.82
C ALA A 279 19.19 11.53 11.02
N MET A 280 19.43 12.74 11.53
CA MET A 280 19.15 13.98 10.81
C MET A 280 20.04 14.13 9.56
N SER A 281 21.26 13.62 9.57
CA SER A 281 22.12 13.61 8.38
C SER A 281 21.56 12.73 7.25
N GLN A 282 20.81 11.67 7.56
CA GLN A 282 20.15 10.84 6.56
C GLN A 282 18.95 11.54 5.90
N ILE A 283 18.37 12.54 6.57
CA ILE A 283 17.18 13.27 6.10
C ILE A 283 17.57 14.58 5.40
N LEU A 284 18.51 15.33 6.00
CA LEU A 284 18.83 16.71 5.57
C LEU A 284 19.97 16.81 4.57
N ILE A 285 20.85 15.80 4.49
CA ILE A 285 21.89 15.75 3.46
C ILE A 285 21.29 15.14 2.20
N GLN A 286 21.20 15.91 1.13
CA GLN A 286 20.53 15.51 -0.10
C GLN A 286 20.96 14.13 -0.62
N GLU A 287 22.27 13.86 -0.70
CA GLU A 287 22.79 12.59 -1.18
C GLU A 287 22.29 11.38 -0.35
N ASN A 288 22.17 11.54 0.97
CA ASN A 288 21.67 10.50 1.85
C ASN A 288 20.14 10.37 1.73
N ALA A 289 19.44 11.51 1.67
CA ALA A 289 17.99 11.54 1.53
C ALA A 289 17.53 10.88 0.21
N GLU A 290 18.22 11.12 -0.89
CA GLU A 290 17.94 10.48 -2.18
C GLU A 290 18.09 8.95 -2.12
N LYS A 291 19.13 8.44 -1.48
CA LYS A 291 19.33 6.99 -1.30
C LYS A 291 18.22 6.33 -0.50
N ASN A 292 17.63 7.06 0.43
CA ASN A 292 16.60 6.57 1.35
C ASN A 292 15.18 6.96 0.90
N LEU A 293 15.01 7.61 -0.27
CA LEU A 293 13.73 8.17 -0.74
C LEU A 293 13.07 9.09 0.29
N LEU A 294 13.87 9.92 0.95
CA LEU A 294 13.45 10.89 1.98
C LEU A 294 13.64 12.35 1.51
N GLN A 295 14.11 12.56 0.27
CA GLN A 295 14.34 13.88 -0.26
C GLN A 295 13.04 14.71 -0.27
N ALA A 296 13.19 16.00 0.05
CA ALA A 296 12.11 16.96 -0.04
C ALA A 296 11.90 17.41 -1.50
N SER A 297 10.67 17.72 -1.87
CA SER A 297 10.37 18.40 -3.11
C SER A 297 10.73 19.90 -3.01
N GLU A 298 10.81 20.59 -4.14
CA GLU A 298 11.11 22.05 -4.17
C GLU A 298 10.09 22.91 -3.38
N HIS A 299 8.90 22.39 -3.14
CA HIS A 299 7.81 23.10 -2.47
C HIS A 299 7.60 22.68 -1.01
N GLU A 300 8.46 21.82 -0.47
CA GLU A 300 8.37 21.41 0.93
C GLU A 300 9.06 22.38 1.87
N VAL A 301 8.49 22.54 3.05
CA VAL A 301 9.03 23.38 4.10
C VAL A 301 9.45 22.51 5.27
N ASN A 302 10.72 22.56 5.63
CA ASN A 302 11.31 21.90 6.79
C ASN A 302 11.71 22.95 7.83
N ILE A 303 11.26 22.82 9.06
CA ILE A 303 11.50 23.74 10.18
C ILE A 303 12.14 23.00 11.36
#